data_f3321ada81a3b1e186cfea5ee4cb21cd
#
_entry.id   f3321ada81a3b1e186cfea5ee4cb21cd
#
_cell.length_a   1.000
_cell.length_b   1.000
_cell.length_c   1.000
_cell.angle_alpha   90.00
_cell.angle_beta   90.00
_cell.angle_gamma   90.00
#
_symmetry.space_group_name_H-M   'P 1'
#
loop_
_entity.id
_entity.type
_entity.pdbx_description
1 polymer ?
#
loop_
_entity_poly.entity_id
_entity_poly.type
_entity_poly.pdbx_seq_one_letter_code
_entity_poly.pdbx_strand_id
1 'polypeptide(L)'
;MSSRLAPARRRQAVVLAVLVVAVLVAVVAWVGARAVLGGPDVDQGDPGPVVAVTGYGGRVAALDPLVERLRAQGREVAVLQPAGGGTGDLRDEAARLATLVDRTLERTGAASVDLVGYSAGGVVVRLYVRDDGGADVVRRVVTLGSPHHGTDVAELAVEAAGTCPTACEQLTPDSDLLRGLNAGDETPEGPRWATVRSTDDQVVTPTGSAALEGARNVLVQDLCAAADVQHDDLPGDERVGRVLDAALGAGPVTAPEPGC
;
A
#
# COMPACT_ATOMS: atom_id res chain seq x y z
N MET A 1 -0.84 -54.06 25.00
CA MET A 1 -1.83 -53.56 25.98
C MET A 1 -2.58 -52.41 25.33
N SER A 2 -3.75 -52.66 24.75
CA SER A 2 -4.57 -51.65 24.09
C SER A 2 -5.50 -51.05 25.15
N SER A 3 -5.21 -49.84 25.63
CA SER A 3 -6.08 -49.10 26.57
C SER A 3 -7.34 -48.63 25.81
N ARG A 4 -8.47 -49.34 25.99
CA ARG A 4 -9.77 -48.90 25.48
C ARG A 4 -10.21 -47.69 26.32
N LEU A 5 -10.34 -46.52 25.68
CA LEU A 5 -10.89 -45.29 26.30
C LEU A 5 -12.28 -45.57 26.84
N ALA A 6 -12.59 -45.06 28.03
CA ALA A 6 -13.92 -45.15 28.63
C ALA A 6 -14.99 -44.53 27.68
N PRO A 7 -16.23 -45.10 27.61
CA PRO A 7 -17.25 -44.70 26.62
C PRO A 7 -17.56 -43.22 26.62
N ALA A 8 -17.47 -42.53 27.78
CA ALA A 8 -17.68 -41.08 27.88
C ALA A 8 -16.57 -40.27 27.18
N ARG A 9 -15.30 -40.68 27.34
CA ARG A 9 -14.16 -40.03 26.68
C ARG A 9 -14.19 -40.25 25.16
N ARG A 10 -14.66 -41.39 24.69
CA ARG A 10 -14.83 -41.68 23.26
C ARG A 10 -15.90 -40.80 22.65
N ARG A 11 -17.03 -40.59 23.34
CA ARG A 11 -18.09 -39.64 22.89
C ARG A 11 -17.57 -38.20 22.83
N GLN A 12 -16.84 -37.74 23.82
CA GLN A 12 -16.24 -36.40 23.83
C GLN A 12 -15.23 -36.23 22.69
N ALA A 13 -14.37 -37.23 22.44
CA ALA A 13 -13.42 -37.18 21.35
C ALA A 13 -14.11 -37.14 19.96
N VAL A 14 -15.20 -37.89 19.79
CA VAL A 14 -15.99 -37.86 18.55
C VAL A 14 -16.68 -36.50 18.36
N VAL A 15 -17.29 -35.94 19.41
CA VAL A 15 -17.91 -34.62 19.34
C VAL A 15 -16.87 -33.53 19.00
N LEU A 16 -15.71 -33.57 19.64
CA LEU A 16 -14.63 -32.61 19.35
C LEU A 16 -14.14 -32.75 17.90
N ALA A 17 -13.94 -33.98 17.41
CA ALA A 17 -13.53 -34.22 16.03
C ALA A 17 -14.59 -33.72 15.02
N VAL A 18 -15.87 -33.93 15.29
CA VAL A 18 -16.96 -33.42 14.45
C VAL A 18 -16.99 -31.89 14.43
N LEU A 19 -16.78 -31.23 15.58
CA LEU A 19 -16.70 -29.76 15.66
C LEU A 19 -15.50 -29.21 14.89
N VAL A 20 -14.34 -29.83 15.03
CA VAL A 20 -13.13 -29.42 14.26
C VAL A 20 -13.37 -29.56 12.75
N VAL A 21 -13.94 -30.69 12.32
CA VAL A 21 -14.27 -30.88 10.89
C VAL A 21 -15.30 -29.87 10.42
N ALA A 22 -16.34 -29.58 11.20
CA ALA A 22 -17.33 -28.56 10.85
C ALA A 22 -16.72 -27.16 10.71
N VAL A 23 -15.82 -26.78 11.61
CA VAL A 23 -15.09 -25.49 11.53
C VAL A 23 -14.21 -25.45 10.28
N LEU A 24 -13.44 -26.52 10.00
CA LEU A 24 -12.61 -26.59 8.80
C LEU A 24 -13.45 -26.49 7.51
N VAL A 25 -14.58 -27.19 7.44
CA VAL A 25 -15.50 -27.10 6.29
C VAL A 25 -16.07 -25.68 6.16
N ALA A 26 -16.44 -25.04 7.27
CA ALA A 26 -16.92 -23.66 7.25
C ALA A 26 -15.85 -22.66 6.78
N VAL A 27 -14.59 -22.83 7.23
CA VAL A 27 -13.46 -22.00 6.79
C VAL A 27 -13.17 -22.21 5.30
N VAL A 28 -13.15 -23.45 4.82
CA VAL A 28 -12.94 -23.75 3.39
C VAL A 28 -14.08 -23.22 2.54
N ALA A 29 -15.32 -23.36 3.01
CA ALA A 29 -16.50 -22.82 2.32
C ALA A 29 -16.46 -21.28 2.29
N TRP A 30 -16.05 -20.62 3.37
CA TRP A 30 -15.90 -19.17 3.45
C TRP A 30 -14.78 -18.65 2.54
N VAL A 31 -13.60 -19.29 2.56
CA VAL A 31 -12.49 -18.97 1.65
C VAL A 31 -12.89 -19.19 0.19
N GLY A 32 -13.56 -20.31 -0.11
CA GLY A 32 -14.05 -20.61 -1.45
C GLY A 32 -15.14 -19.64 -1.92
N ALA A 33 -16.05 -19.25 -1.03
CA ALA A 33 -17.07 -18.24 -1.33
C ALA A 33 -16.42 -16.86 -1.59
N ARG A 34 -15.42 -16.47 -0.80
CA ARG A 34 -14.66 -15.25 -1.02
C ARG A 34 -13.90 -15.23 -2.35
N ALA A 35 -13.31 -16.35 -2.74
CA ALA A 35 -12.62 -16.51 -4.03
C ALA A 35 -13.57 -16.49 -5.25
N VAL A 36 -14.84 -16.86 -5.06
CA VAL A 36 -15.84 -16.92 -6.14
C VAL A 36 -16.72 -15.67 -6.22
N LEU A 37 -16.98 -15.01 -5.07
CA LEU A 37 -17.88 -13.85 -4.97
C LEU A 37 -17.17 -12.49 -5.08
N GLY A 38 -15.84 -12.49 -5.16
CA GLY A 38 -15.04 -11.28 -5.01
C GLY A 38 -14.98 -10.82 -3.54
N GLY A 39 -13.94 -10.06 -3.15
CA GLY A 39 -13.89 -9.36 -1.86
C GLY A 39 -15.03 -8.34 -1.75
N PRO A 40 -15.26 -7.72 -0.58
CA PRO A 40 -16.25 -6.67 -0.44
C PRO A 40 -15.96 -5.58 -1.47
N ASP A 41 -17.00 -5.25 -2.25
CA ASP A 41 -16.90 -4.25 -3.32
C ASP A 41 -16.85 -2.87 -2.64
N VAL A 42 -15.64 -2.34 -2.42
CA VAL A 42 -15.46 -1.01 -1.82
C VAL A 42 -16.07 0.02 -2.75
N ASP A 43 -17.05 0.78 -2.26
CA ASP A 43 -17.71 1.81 -3.07
C ASP A 43 -16.69 2.84 -3.58
N GLN A 44 -16.47 2.84 -4.88
CA GLN A 44 -15.50 3.71 -5.54
C GLN A 44 -16.02 5.16 -5.68
N GLY A 45 -17.30 5.40 -5.50
CA GLY A 45 -17.95 6.69 -5.65
C GLY A 45 -17.97 7.55 -4.39
N ASP A 46 -17.66 6.98 -3.22
CA ASP A 46 -17.71 7.67 -1.92
C ASP A 46 -16.30 7.90 -1.35
N PRO A 47 -15.67 9.07 -1.56
CA PRO A 47 -14.34 9.37 -1.06
C PRO A 47 -14.29 9.48 0.47
N GLY A 48 -13.61 8.53 1.12
CA GLY A 48 -13.37 8.51 2.57
C GLY A 48 -12.18 9.37 3.02
N PRO A 49 -11.73 9.25 4.27
CA PRO A 49 -10.51 9.91 4.76
C PRO A 49 -9.28 9.40 4.00
N VAL A 50 -8.20 10.19 4.01
CA VAL A 50 -6.92 9.81 3.41
C VAL A 50 -5.93 9.44 4.50
N VAL A 51 -5.20 8.34 4.32
CA VAL A 51 -4.04 8.00 5.13
C VAL A 51 -2.78 8.11 4.28
N ALA A 52 -1.86 8.98 4.69
CA ALA A 52 -0.62 9.25 3.98
C ALA A 52 0.57 8.59 4.68
N VAL A 53 1.49 8.01 3.88
CA VAL A 53 2.68 7.28 4.34
C VAL A 53 3.91 7.90 3.72
N THR A 54 4.86 8.33 4.57
CA THR A 54 6.12 8.96 4.14
C THR A 54 7.15 7.92 3.71
N GLY A 55 8.25 8.39 3.09
CA GLY A 55 9.34 7.56 2.59
C GLY A 55 10.37 7.16 3.63
N TYR A 56 11.46 6.56 3.13
CA TYR A 56 12.64 6.20 3.91
C TYR A 56 13.19 7.39 4.69
N GLY A 57 13.64 7.16 5.91
CA GLY A 57 14.09 8.22 6.81
C GLY A 57 12.95 8.97 7.53
N GLY A 58 11.69 8.62 7.28
CA GLY A 58 10.54 9.00 8.09
C GLY A 58 10.23 10.50 8.16
N ARG A 59 10.65 11.29 7.19
CA ARG A 59 10.44 12.75 7.18
C ARG A 59 8.98 13.08 6.84
N VAL A 60 8.14 13.14 7.87
CA VAL A 60 6.69 13.40 7.73
C VAL A 60 6.42 14.76 7.08
N ALA A 61 7.21 15.80 7.41
CA ALA A 61 7.08 17.14 6.84
C ALA A 61 7.24 17.18 5.30
N ALA A 62 7.83 16.15 4.68
CA ALA A 62 7.85 16.04 3.22
C ALA A 62 6.44 15.93 2.61
N LEU A 63 5.45 15.48 3.39
CA LEU A 63 4.06 15.35 2.95
C LEU A 63 3.20 16.59 3.22
N ASP A 64 3.74 17.62 3.90
CA ASP A 64 2.93 18.80 4.30
C ASP A 64 2.19 19.45 3.12
N PRO A 65 2.80 19.70 1.93
CA PRO A 65 2.10 20.30 0.80
C PRO A 65 0.93 19.45 0.31
N LEU A 66 1.10 18.13 0.25
CA LEU A 66 0.06 17.17 -0.12
C LEU A 66 -1.08 17.16 0.92
N VAL A 67 -0.72 17.13 2.20
CA VAL A 67 -1.68 17.13 3.32
C VAL A 67 -2.51 18.41 3.32
N GLU A 68 -1.86 19.57 3.15
CA GLU A 68 -2.53 20.87 3.06
C GLU A 68 -3.49 20.92 1.86
N ARG A 69 -3.07 20.45 0.68
CA ARG A 69 -3.91 20.36 -0.50
C ARG A 69 -5.18 19.55 -0.26
N LEU A 70 -5.04 18.35 0.29
CA LEU A 70 -6.17 17.46 0.56
C LEU A 70 -7.10 18.02 1.63
N ARG A 71 -6.57 18.63 2.68
CA ARG A 71 -7.37 19.32 3.71
C ARG A 71 -8.11 20.51 3.17
N ALA A 72 -7.52 21.30 2.27
CA ALA A 72 -8.18 22.41 1.60
C ALA A 72 -9.39 21.96 0.75
N GLN A 73 -9.41 20.72 0.32
CA GLN A 73 -10.53 20.08 -0.37
C GLN A 73 -11.56 19.46 0.59
N GLY A 74 -11.40 19.67 1.89
CA GLY A 74 -12.32 19.13 2.91
C GLY A 74 -12.05 17.66 3.27
N ARG A 75 -10.94 17.06 2.81
CA ARG A 75 -10.60 15.69 3.16
C ARG A 75 -10.00 15.63 4.56
N GLU A 76 -10.40 14.64 5.32
CA GLU A 76 -9.70 14.30 6.55
C GLU A 76 -8.43 13.53 6.21
N VAL A 77 -7.27 13.96 6.75
CA VAL A 77 -5.97 13.36 6.45
C VAL A 77 -5.27 12.95 7.74
N ALA A 78 -4.98 11.67 7.86
CA ALA A 78 -4.08 11.09 8.85
C ALA A 78 -2.72 10.79 8.21
N VAL A 79 -1.64 10.95 8.96
CA VAL A 79 -0.28 10.66 8.48
C VAL A 79 0.36 9.63 9.40
N LEU A 80 0.85 8.53 8.82
CA LEU A 80 1.57 7.50 9.57
C LEU A 80 2.85 8.08 10.14
N GLN A 81 2.99 7.98 11.47
CA GLN A 81 4.24 8.33 12.15
C GLN A 81 5.16 7.11 12.13
N PRO A 82 6.29 7.14 11.40
CA PRO A 82 7.15 5.98 11.26
C PRO A 82 7.84 5.63 12.58
N ALA A 83 8.05 4.34 12.81
CA ALA A 83 8.87 3.88 13.93
C ALA A 83 10.37 3.96 13.60
N GLY A 84 11.21 4.12 14.63
CA GLY A 84 12.66 4.03 14.47
C GLY A 84 13.26 4.96 13.39
N GLY A 85 12.61 6.08 13.10
CA GLY A 85 13.05 6.99 12.05
C GLY A 85 12.78 6.49 10.63
N GLY A 86 11.87 5.51 10.44
CA GLY A 86 11.45 5.04 9.11
C GLY A 86 12.53 4.26 8.34
N THR A 87 13.43 3.60 9.06
CA THR A 87 14.53 2.80 8.47
C THR A 87 14.47 1.31 8.85
N GLY A 88 13.45 0.93 9.64
CA GLY A 88 13.19 -0.45 10.07
C GLY A 88 12.53 -1.32 9.00
N ASP A 89 12.00 -2.48 9.41
CA ASP A 89 11.30 -3.38 8.49
C ASP A 89 10.02 -2.73 7.94
N LEU A 90 9.86 -2.75 6.61
CA LEU A 90 8.68 -2.18 5.94
C LEU A 90 7.41 -2.97 6.23
N ARG A 91 7.51 -4.25 6.62
CA ARG A 91 6.35 -5.05 7.07
C ARG A 91 5.82 -4.56 8.43
N ASP A 92 6.72 -4.18 9.33
CA ASP A 92 6.33 -3.61 10.62
C ASP A 92 5.60 -2.27 10.42
N GLU A 93 6.06 -1.46 9.45
CA GLU A 93 5.37 -0.22 9.09
C GLU A 93 4.00 -0.49 8.43
N ALA A 94 3.85 -1.56 7.64
CA ALA A 94 2.55 -1.98 7.09
C ALA A 94 1.56 -2.39 8.19
N ALA A 95 1.99 -3.14 9.19
CA ALA A 95 1.17 -3.49 10.36
C ALA A 95 0.76 -2.24 11.18
N ARG A 96 1.64 -1.23 11.28
CA ARG A 96 1.32 0.05 11.89
C ARG A 96 0.32 0.86 11.06
N LEU A 97 0.44 0.79 9.72
CA LEU A 97 -0.52 1.39 8.81
C LEU A 97 -1.90 0.77 8.99
N ALA A 98 -2.01 -0.56 9.08
CA ALA A 98 -3.26 -1.26 9.40
C ALA A 98 -3.92 -0.70 10.65
N THR A 99 -3.16 -0.59 11.74
CA THR A 99 -3.65 -0.01 13.01
C THR A 99 -4.14 1.45 12.84
N LEU A 100 -3.46 2.26 12.02
CA LEU A 100 -3.86 3.65 11.77
C LEU A 100 -5.13 3.72 10.93
N VAL A 101 -5.25 2.85 9.93
CA VAL A 101 -6.46 2.75 9.10
C VAL A 101 -7.67 2.38 9.94
N ASP A 102 -7.57 1.33 10.77
CA ASP A 102 -8.65 0.90 11.67
C ASP A 102 -9.12 2.06 12.57
N ARG A 103 -8.20 2.74 13.24
CA ARG A 103 -8.51 3.91 14.08
C ARG A 103 -9.13 5.05 13.29
N THR A 104 -8.73 5.24 12.03
CA THR A 104 -9.27 6.29 11.17
C THR A 104 -10.70 5.97 10.78
N LEU A 105 -10.99 4.73 10.40
CA LEU A 105 -12.34 4.26 10.10
C LEU A 105 -13.26 4.34 11.32
N GLU A 106 -12.80 3.84 12.48
CA GLU A 106 -13.56 3.93 13.75
C GLU A 106 -13.91 5.37 14.13
N ARG A 107 -12.95 6.29 13.99
CA ARG A 107 -13.11 7.69 14.39
C ARG A 107 -14.02 8.47 13.43
N THR A 108 -13.94 8.18 12.14
CA THR A 108 -14.70 8.89 11.10
C THR A 108 -16.06 8.28 10.80
N GLY A 109 -16.24 7.00 11.09
CA GLY A 109 -17.39 6.22 10.67
C GLY A 109 -17.43 5.94 9.17
N ALA A 110 -16.35 6.23 8.42
CA ALA A 110 -16.26 5.97 6.99
C ALA A 110 -16.18 4.47 6.70
N ALA A 111 -16.75 4.04 5.58
CA ALA A 111 -16.71 2.65 5.15
C ALA A 111 -15.36 2.26 4.51
N SER A 112 -14.59 3.24 4.02
CA SER A 112 -13.33 3.02 3.34
C SER A 112 -12.36 4.19 3.55
N VAL A 113 -11.07 3.96 3.24
CA VAL A 113 -10.02 4.98 3.20
C VAL A 113 -9.40 5.05 1.81
N ASP A 114 -8.77 6.20 1.52
CA ASP A 114 -7.80 6.33 0.43
C ASP A 114 -6.39 6.34 1.00
N LEU A 115 -5.44 5.75 0.29
CA LEU A 115 -4.04 5.72 0.69
C LEU A 115 -3.16 6.53 -0.27
N VAL A 116 -2.23 7.28 0.30
CA VAL A 116 -1.16 7.94 -0.47
C VAL A 116 0.18 7.51 0.09
N GLY A 117 1.00 6.84 -0.72
CA GLY A 117 2.36 6.42 -0.36
C GLY A 117 3.40 7.24 -1.12
N TYR A 118 4.32 7.88 -0.40
CA TYR A 118 5.44 8.58 -1.00
C TYR A 118 6.72 7.76 -0.83
N SER A 119 7.50 7.58 -1.92
CA SER A 119 8.78 6.86 -1.88
C SER A 119 8.62 5.45 -1.28
N ALA A 120 9.41 5.03 -0.31
CA ALA A 120 9.26 3.77 0.42
C ALA A 120 7.84 3.56 0.99
N GLY A 121 7.12 4.65 1.29
CA GLY A 121 5.74 4.59 1.78
C GLY A 121 4.77 3.91 0.81
N GLY A 122 5.01 3.98 -0.50
CA GLY A 122 4.20 3.24 -1.48
C GLY A 122 4.41 1.72 -1.40
N VAL A 123 5.61 1.27 -1.06
CA VAL A 123 5.88 -0.17 -0.80
C VAL A 123 5.17 -0.61 0.48
N VAL A 124 5.18 0.21 1.54
CA VAL A 124 4.43 -0.04 2.78
C VAL A 124 2.93 -0.16 2.51
N VAL A 125 2.37 0.74 1.70
CA VAL A 125 0.96 0.69 1.29
C VAL A 125 0.63 -0.60 0.55
N ARG A 126 1.49 -1.05 -0.37
CA ARG A 126 1.29 -2.31 -1.10
C ARG A 126 1.32 -3.53 -0.18
N LEU A 127 2.25 -3.57 0.78
CA LEU A 127 2.32 -4.63 1.79
C LEU A 127 1.02 -4.68 2.59
N TYR A 128 0.53 -3.54 3.07
CA TYR A 128 -0.72 -3.47 3.81
C TYR A 128 -1.93 -3.97 3.01
N VAL A 129 -2.06 -3.49 1.76
CA VAL A 129 -3.20 -3.89 0.91
C VAL A 129 -3.17 -5.39 0.63
N ARG A 130 -1.99 -5.96 0.38
CA ARG A 130 -1.86 -7.36 -0.01
C ARG A 130 -1.93 -8.32 1.17
N ASP A 131 -1.25 -8.00 2.28
CA ASP A 131 -0.96 -8.97 3.34
C ASP A 131 -1.74 -8.69 4.64
N ASP A 132 -2.20 -7.46 4.88
CA ASP A 132 -2.76 -7.02 6.17
C ASP A 132 -4.25 -6.57 6.09
N GLY A 133 -4.99 -7.03 5.07
CA GLY A 133 -6.44 -6.82 4.96
C GLY A 133 -6.86 -5.49 4.32
N GLY A 134 -5.91 -4.70 3.80
CA GLY A 134 -6.22 -3.42 3.16
C GLY A 134 -7.13 -3.53 1.94
N ALA A 135 -7.11 -4.65 1.22
CA ALA A 135 -7.97 -4.88 0.06
C ALA A 135 -9.47 -4.72 0.35
N ASP A 136 -9.88 -4.98 1.58
CA ASP A 136 -11.30 -4.96 2.00
C ASP A 136 -11.82 -3.56 2.36
N VAL A 137 -10.92 -2.59 2.63
CA VAL A 137 -11.29 -1.27 3.17
C VAL A 137 -10.62 -0.10 2.45
N VAL A 138 -9.67 -0.37 1.56
CA VAL A 138 -9.02 0.69 0.78
C VAL A 138 -9.76 0.90 -0.53
N ARG A 139 -10.21 2.13 -0.78
CA ARG A 139 -10.89 2.52 -2.01
C ARG A 139 -9.91 2.85 -3.13
N ARG A 140 -8.92 3.67 -2.84
CA ARG A 140 -7.93 4.15 -3.80
C ARG A 140 -6.53 4.17 -3.22
N VAL A 141 -5.57 3.88 -4.05
CA VAL A 141 -4.14 4.01 -3.74
C VAL A 141 -3.47 4.91 -4.76
N VAL A 142 -2.73 5.88 -4.29
CA VAL A 142 -1.83 6.69 -5.12
C VAL A 142 -0.42 6.59 -4.56
N THR A 143 0.56 6.26 -5.41
CA THR A 143 1.97 6.22 -5.01
C THR A 143 2.78 7.26 -5.78
N LEU A 144 3.69 7.93 -5.08
CA LEU A 144 4.52 9.00 -5.62
C LEU A 144 5.99 8.59 -5.53
N GLY A 145 6.65 8.40 -6.67
CA GLY A 145 8.07 8.05 -6.74
C GLY A 145 8.42 6.83 -5.88
N SER A 146 7.60 5.77 -5.92
CA SER A 146 7.78 4.62 -5.03
C SER A 146 8.56 3.50 -5.72
N PRO A 147 9.62 2.96 -5.09
CA PRO A 147 10.48 1.93 -5.69
C PRO A 147 9.81 0.55 -5.61
N HIS A 148 8.74 0.35 -6.41
CA HIS A 148 7.98 -0.89 -6.43
C HIS A 148 8.79 -2.11 -6.90
N HIS A 149 9.81 -1.87 -7.74
CA HIS A 149 10.76 -2.86 -8.23
C HIS A 149 12.19 -2.60 -7.72
N GLY A 150 12.30 -1.85 -6.61
CA GLY A 150 13.57 -1.47 -6.01
C GLY A 150 14.19 -0.20 -6.60
N THR A 151 15.38 0.12 -6.15
CA THR A 151 16.14 1.26 -6.68
C THR A 151 17.64 1.00 -6.66
N ASP A 152 18.32 1.42 -7.74
CA ASP A 152 19.78 1.34 -7.87
C ASP A 152 20.48 2.10 -6.73
N VAL A 153 19.85 3.14 -6.19
CA VAL A 153 20.40 3.90 -5.05
C VAL A 153 20.52 3.03 -3.80
N ALA A 154 19.55 2.18 -3.53
CA ALA A 154 19.62 1.23 -2.41
C ALA A 154 20.68 0.15 -2.66
N GLU A 155 20.76 -0.36 -3.87
CA GLU A 155 21.78 -1.33 -4.27
C GLU A 155 23.19 -0.77 -4.12
N LEU A 156 23.45 0.43 -4.63
CA LEU A 156 24.73 1.13 -4.48
C LEU A 156 25.09 1.39 -3.00
N ALA A 157 24.10 1.70 -2.15
CA ALA A 157 24.33 1.89 -0.72
C ALA A 157 24.79 0.58 -0.04
N VAL A 158 24.20 -0.55 -0.38
CA VAL A 158 24.62 -1.87 0.11
C VAL A 158 26.00 -2.23 -0.43
N GLU A 159 26.25 -2.04 -1.73
CA GLU A 159 27.56 -2.32 -2.34
C GLU A 159 28.70 -1.50 -1.71
N ALA A 160 28.47 -0.21 -1.47
CA ALA A 160 29.48 0.69 -0.95
C ALA A 160 29.82 0.45 0.53
N ALA A 161 28.81 0.11 1.35
CA ALA A 161 28.96 -0.03 2.80
C ALA A 161 28.94 -1.48 3.29
N GLY A 162 28.63 -2.45 2.42
CA GLY A 162 28.47 -3.87 2.77
C GLY A 162 27.14 -4.18 3.49
N THR A 163 26.44 -3.18 3.97
CA THR A 163 25.12 -3.28 4.62
C THR A 163 24.48 -1.90 4.69
N CYS A 164 23.16 -1.86 4.81
CA CYS A 164 22.40 -0.65 5.13
C CYS A 164 21.23 -1.01 6.06
N PRO A 165 20.48 -0.03 6.62
CA PRO A 165 19.29 -0.33 7.44
C PRO A 165 18.28 -1.22 6.72
N THR A 166 17.51 -2.00 7.48
CA THR A 166 16.61 -3.02 6.94
C THR A 166 15.72 -2.53 5.80
N ALA A 167 15.10 -1.35 5.96
CA ALA A 167 14.27 -0.78 4.89
C ALA A 167 15.07 -0.52 3.59
N CYS A 168 16.32 -0.10 3.71
CA CYS A 168 17.20 0.11 2.54
C CYS A 168 17.51 -1.24 1.85
N GLU A 169 17.87 -2.28 2.59
CA GLU A 169 18.10 -3.63 2.04
C GLU A 169 16.82 -4.18 1.37
N GLN A 170 15.66 -3.92 1.96
CA GLN A 170 14.37 -4.33 1.40
C GLN A 170 13.98 -3.58 0.13
N LEU A 171 14.61 -2.43 -0.15
CA LEU A 171 14.37 -1.62 -1.35
C LEU A 171 15.40 -1.85 -2.46
N THR A 172 16.33 -2.80 -2.30
CA THR A 172 17.17 -3.25 -3.42
C THR A 172 16.33 -4.02 -4.44
N PRO A 173 16.65 -3.95 -5.76
CA PRO A 173 15.83 -4.56 -6.81
C PRO A 173 15.55 -6.05 -6.61
N ASP A 174 16.55 -6.80 -6.11
CA ASP A 174 16.45 -8.25 -5.92
C ASP A 174 16.17 -8.67 -4.48
N SER A 175 15.64 -7.78 -3.64
CA SER A 175 15.29 -8.12 -2.27
C SER A 175 14.19 -9.20 -2.20
N ASP A 176 14.25 -10.06 -1.19
CA ASP A 176 13.20 -11.07 -0.95
C ASP A 176 11.83 -10.43 -0.73
N LEU A 177 11.79 -9.23 -0.13
CA LEU A 177 10.56 -8.49 0.08
C LEU A 177 9.92 -8.12 -1.26
N LEU A 178 10.66 -7.47 -2.16
CA LEU A 178 10.11 -7.00 -3.44
C LEU A 178 9.82 -8.15 -4.40
N ARG A 179 10.68 -9.18 -4.44
CA ARG A 179 10.37 -10.40 -5.20
C ARG A 179 9.06 -11.04 -4.74
N GLY A 180 8.87 -11.14 -3.43
CA GLY A 180 7.62 -11.64 -2.86
C GLY A 180 6.44 -10.73 -3.18
N LEU A 181 6.59 -9.42 -3.06
CA LEU A 181 5.54 -8.43 -3.31
C LEU A 181 5.14 -8.33 -4.79
N ASN A 182 6.07 -8.59 -5.71
CA ASN A 182 5.84 -8.58 -7.15
C ASN A 182 5.50 -9.96 -7.73
N ALA A 183 5.43 -11.00 -6.91
CA ALA A 183 4.99 -12.31 -7.35
C ALA A 183 3.46 -12.33 -7.55
N GLY A 184 3.01 -12.38 -8.79
CA GLY A 184 1.60 -12.42 -9.15
C GLY A 184 1.01 -11.04 -9.44
N ASP A 185 -0.16 -10.74 -8.89
CA ASP A 185 -0.84 -9.46 -9.12
C ASP A 185 -0.18 -8.34 -8.30
N GLU A 186 0.35 -7.33 -9.00
CA GLU A 186 1.00 -6.18 -8.37
C GLU A 186 0.01 -5.20 -7.74
N THR A 187 -1.24 -5.24 -8.20
CA THR A 187 -2.34 -4.35 -7.80
C THR A 187 -3.56 -5.17 -7.36
N PRO A 188 -3.49 -5.85 -6.20
CA PRO A 188 -4.57 -6.73 -5.73
C PRO A 188 -5.95 -6.10 -5.86
N GLU A 189 -6.95 -6.94 -6.16
CA GLU A 189 -8.36 -6.52 -6.26
C GLU A 189 -8.82 -5.81 -4.99
N GLY A 190 -9.76 -4.86 -5.14
CA GLY A 190 -10.31 -3.97 -4.12
C GLY A 190 -10.03 -2.52 -4.48
N PRO A 191 -8.87 -1.96 -4.14
CA PRO A 191 -8.55 -0.58 -4.46
C PRO A 191 -8.25 -0.37 -5.95
N ARG A 192 -8.51 0.85 -6.44
CA ARG A 192 -7.98 1.31 -7.73
C ARG A 192 -6.65 2.01 -7.52
N TRP A 193 -5.69 1.73 -8.40
CA TRP A 193 -4.31 2.14 -8.25
C TRP A 193 -3.90 3.20 -9.26
N ALA A 194 -3.17 4.21 -8.78
CA ALA A 194 -2.43 5.14 -9.61
C ALA A 194 -0.99 5.28 -9.10
N THR A 195 -0.03 5.39 -10.01
CA THR A 195 1.36 5.70 -9.68
C THR A 195 1.78 6.98 -10.37
N VAL A 196 2.62 7.77 -9.72
CA VAL A 196 3.21 8.97 -10.30
C VAL A 196 4.72 8.86 -10.22
N ARG A 197 5.40 9.13 -11.33
CA ARG A 197 6.85 9.10 -11.43
C ARG A 197 7.37 10.25 -12.29
N SER A 198 8.63 10.59 -12.15
CA SER A 198 9.32 11.61 -12.93
C SER A 198 10.60 11.05 -13.57
N THR A 199 10.94 11.49 -14.78
CA THR A 199 12.24 11.18 -15.39
C THR A 199 13.42 11.84 -14.68
N ASP A 200 13.16 12.87 -13.91
CA ASP A 200 14.17 13.63 -13.18
C ASP A 200 14.40 13.10 -11.75
N ASP A 201 13.61 12.08 -11.35
CA ASP A 201 13.81 11.39 -10.07
C ASP A 201 15.13 10.62 -10.08
N GLN A 202 16.08 11.06 -9.23
CA GLN A 202 17.41 10.44 -9.07
C GLN A 202 17.50 9.52 -7.85
N VAL A 203 16.40 9.34 -7.12
CA VAL A 203 16.31 8.46 -5.95
C VAL A 203 15.72 7.11 -6.32
N VAL A 204 14.63 7.12 -7.11
CA VAL A 204 14.00 5.88 -7.58
C VAL A 204 14.38 5.64 -9.05
N THR A 205 15.47 4.93 -9.21
CA THR A 205 16.06 4.57 -10.51
C THR A 205 16.12 3.05 -10.67
N PRO A 206 15.86 2.55 -11.88
CA PRO A 206 15.36 3.27 -13.06
C PRO A 206 13.93 3.79 -12.87
N THR A 207 13.53 4.83 -13.59
CA THR A 207 12.18 5.46 -13.49
C THR A 207 11.03 4.46 -13.63
N GLY A 208 11.24 3.40 -14.41
CA GLY A 208 10.28 2.30 -14.60
C GLY A 208 9.95 1.55 -13.29
N SER A 209 10.86 1.56 -12.32
CA SER A 209 10.67 0.91 -11.02
C SER A 209 9.45 1.44 -10.25
N ALA A 210 9.05 2.67 -10.50
CA ALA A 210 7.89 3.28 -9.85
C ALA A 210 6.55 2.98 -10.56
N ALA A 211 6.54 2.20 -11.63
CA ALA A 211 5.30 1.75 -12.27
C ALA A 211 4.80 0.44 -11.63
N LEU A 212 3.50 0.17 -11.76
CA LEU A 212 2.86 -1.09 -11.38
C LEU A 212 2.01 -1.62 -12.51
N GLU A 213 2.06 -2.92 -12.76
CA GLU A 213 1.11 -3.57 -13.64
C GLU A 213 -0.31 -3.46 -13.04
N GLY A 214 -1.31 -3.17 -13.87
CA GLY A 214 -2.69 -2.96 -13.41
C GLY A 214 -3.01 -1.56 -12.89
N ALA A 215 -2.01 -0.72 -12.58
CA ALA A 215 -2.24 0.65 -12.13
C ALA A 215 -2.38 1.66 -13.28
N ARG A 216 -3.01 2.81 -12.99
CA ARG A 216 -2.87 4.00 -13.83
C ARG A 216 -1.49 4.62 -13.60
N ASN A 217 -0.55 4.31 -14.46
CA ASN A 217 0.81 4.84 -14.40
C ASN A 217 0.89 6.22 -15.06
N VAL A 218 1.31 7.24 -14.31
CA VAL A 218 1.44 8.62 -14.80
C VAL A 218 2.89 9.05 -14.73
N LEU A 219 3.44 9.47 -15.87
CA LEU A 219 4.73 10.15 -15.94
C LEU A 219 4.50 11.66 -15.95
N VAL A 220 5.16 12.40 -15.06
CA VAL A 220 5.00 13.86 -14.95
C VAL A 220 5.30 14.54 -16.28
N GLN A 221 6.29 14.07 -17.02
CA GLN A 221 6.69 14.61 -18.32
C GLN A 221 5.65 14.36 -19.43
N ASP A 222 4.75 13.38 -19.27
CA ASP A 222 3.60 13.21 -20.17
C ASP A 222 2.54 14.31 -19.96
N LEU A 223 2.50 14.91 -18.77
CA LEU A 223 1.61 16.04 -18.47
C LEU A 223 2.23 17.37 -18.90
N CYS A 224 3.54 17.50 -18.76
CA CYS A 224 4.31 18.67 -19.15
C CYS A 224 5.75 18.25 -19.50
N ALA A 225 6.08 18.23 -20.78
CA ALA A 225 7.38 17.74 -21.26
C ALA A 225 8.58 18.56 -20.72
N ALA A 226 8.35 19.81 -20.31
CA ALA A 226 9.37 20.68 -19.74
C ALA A 226 9.39 20.65 -18.19
N ALA A 227 8.64 19.74 -17.56
CA ALA A 227 8.64 19.61 -16.12
C ALA A 227 10.00 19.12 -15.62
N ASP A 228 10.58 19.82 -14.66
CA ASP A 228 11.74 19.42 -13.87
C ASP A 228 11.23 19.13 -12.45
N VAL A 229 11.04 17.84 -12.11
CA VAL A 229 10.45 17.42 -10.84
C VAL A 229 11.33 16.33 -10.25
N GLN A 230 12.10 16.72 -9.26
CA GLN A 230 12.97 15.81 -8.53
C GLN A 230 12.15 14.97 -7.54
N HIS A 231 12.77 13.95 -6.96
CA HIS A 231 12.10 13.06 -6.00
C HIS A 231 11.43 13.81 -4.85
N ASP A 232 12.15 14.75 -4.24
CA ASP A 232 11.68 15.52 -3.08
C ASP A 232 10.57 16.54 -3.46
N ASP A 233 10.41 16.87 -4.73
CA ASP A 233 9.40 17.81 -5.23
C ASP A 233 8.04 17.13 -5.44
N LEU A 234 8.00 15.80 -5.62
CA LEU A 234 6.78 15.06 -5.97
C LEU A 234 5.59 15.37 -5.05
N PRO A 235 5.71 15.44 -3.71
CA PRO A 235 4.57 15.71 -2.85
C PRO A 235 4.01 17.15 -2.97
N GLY A 236 4.83 18.10 -3.46
CA GLY A 236 4.48 19.53 -3.58
C GLY A 236 4.21 20.01 -4.99
N ASP A 237 4.51 19.20 -6.01
CA ASP A 237 4.35 19.61 -7.40
C ASP A 237 2.87 19.72 -7.80
N GLU A 238 2.51 20.82 -8.46
CA GLU A 238 1.12 21.11 -8.83
C GLU A 238 0.55 20.10 -9.83
N ARG A 239 1.38 19.54 -10.73
CA ARG A 239 0.95 18.52 -11.70
C ARG A 239 0.67 17.20 -10.99
N VAL A 240 1.52 16.83 -10.02
CA VAL A 240 1.29 15.68 -9.13
C VAL A 240 0.02 15.90 -8.30
N GLY A 241 -0.19 17.11 -7.79
CA GLY A 241 -1.42 17.51 -7.10
C GLY A 241 -2.68 17.29 -7.96
N ARG A 242 -2.64 17.65 -9.24
CA ARG A 242 -3.76 17.40 -10.17
C ARG A 242 -4.01 15.89 -10.40
N VAL A 243 -2.95 15.08 -10.43
CA VAL A 243 -3.10 13.61 -10.51
C VAL A 243 -3.75 13.07 -9.25
N LEU A 244 -3.33 13.53 -8.07
CA LEU A 244 -3.96 13.16 -6.79
C LEU A 244 -5.44 13.50 -6.77
N ASP A 245 -5.82 14.72 -7.18
CA ASP A 245 -7.22 15.16 -7.21
C ASP A 245 -8.07 14.27 -8.13
N ALA A 246 -7.56 13.95 -9.33
CA ALA A 246 -8.24 13.07 -10.26
C ALA A 246 -8.32 11.62 -9.75
N ALA A 247 -7.23 11.10 -9.18
CA ALA A 247 -7.16 9.73 -8.69
C ALA A 247 -8.00 9.51 -7.43
N LEU A 248 -8.03 10.45 -6.50
CA LEU A 248 -8.76 10.36 -5.23
C LEU A 248 -10.21 10.88 -5.30
N GLY A 249 -10.63 11.41 -6.44
CA GLY A 249 -12.00 11.85 -6.67
C GLY A 249 -13.01 10.70 -6.73
N ALA A 250 -14.30 11.00 -6.93
CA ALA A 250 -15.36 10.01 -7.09
C ALA A 250 -15.41 9.36 -8.49
N GLY A 251 -14.81 10.00 -9.50
CA GLY A 251 -14.82 9.56 -10.90
C GLY A 251 -13.86 8.40 -11.20
N PRO A 252 -13.73 8.00 -12.46
CA PRO A 252 -12.70 7.05 -12.89
C PRO A 252 -11.28 7.55 -12.59
N VAL A 253 -10.36 6.65 -12.29
CA VAL A 253 -8.93 6.99 -12.12
C VAL A 253 -8.33 7.26 -13.49
N THR A 254 -8.20 8.54 -13.83
CA THR A 254 -7.64 9.02 -15.10
C THR A 254 -6.45 9.94 -14.84
N ALA A 255 -5.55 10.05 -15.83
CA ALA A 255 -4.60 11.15 -15.80
C ALA A 255 -5.33 12.47 -16.11
N PRO A 256 -4.94 13.59 -15.48
CA PRO A 256 -5.45 14.89 -15.86
C PRO A 256 -4.99 15.25 -17.29
N GLU A 257 -5.67 16.24 -17.89
CA GLU A 257 -5.26 16.79 -19.19
C GLU A 257 -3.83 17.34 -19.10
N PRO A 258 -3.00 17.15 -20.14
CA PRO A 258 -1.68 17.74 -20.21
C PRO A 258 -1.72 19.26 -20.05
N GLY A 259 -0.76 19.81 -19.34
CA GLY A 259 -0.65 21.26 -19.11
C GLY A 259 0.54 21.56 -18.20
N CYS A 260 1.36 22.49 -18.63
CA CYS A 260 2.43 23.09 -17.86
C CYS A 260 1.88 24.32 -17.13
#